data_945c113650dd8795eaf2b6e227b5f88a
#
_entry.id   945c113650dd8795eaf2b6e227b5f88a
#
_cell.length_a   1.000
_cell.length_b   1.000
_cell.length_c   1.000
_cell.angle_alpha   90.00
_cell.angle_beta   90.00
_cell.angle_gamma   90.00
#
_symmetry.space_group_name_H-M   'P 1'
#
loop_
_entity.id
_entity.type
_entity.pdbx_description
1 polymer ?
#
loop_
_entity_poly.entity_id
_entity_poly.type
_entity_poly.pdbx_seq_one_letter_code
_entity_poly.pdbx_strand_id
1 'polypeptide(L)'
;VMRNLKELTRPNVWALKPYSSARDEYSGVEASVFLDANENPYHAPYNRYPDPLQKELKALIAPIKQVREGQIFLGNGSDEAIDLIFRVFCRPTVDNVVAIDPTYGMYQVCADVNDVEYRKVLLDENFQFSAEKLLAASDEKTKAIFLCSPNNPTGNNLCRKEIEK
;
A
#
# COMPACT_ATOMS: atom_id res chain seq x y z
N VAL A 1 3.19 0.74 21.87
CA VAL A 1 4.54 0.26 21.51
C VAL A 1 4.62 0.25 19.99
N MET A 2 5.52 1.05 19.41
CA MET A 2 5.79 0.98 17.95
C MET A 2 6.37 -0.39 17.62
N ARG A 3 5.67 -1.17 16.81
CA ARG A 3 6.21 -2.42 16.27
C ARG A 3 7.22 -2.13 15.17
N ASN A 4 8.30 -2.90 15.11
CA ASN A 4 9.28 -2.79 14.04
C ASN A 4 8.68 -3.29 12.72
N LEU A 5 8.95 -2.60 11.60
CA LEU A 5 8.47 -2.97 10.27
C LEU A 5 8.82 -4.43 9.90
N LYS A 6 10.00 -4.90 10.29
CA LYS A 6 10.42 -6.29 10.09
C LYS A 6 9.51 -7.29 10.79
N GLU A 7 9.01 -6.97 11.99
CA GLU A 7 8.11 -7.84 12.76
C GLU A 7 6.69 -7.85 12.18
N LEU A 8 6.28 -6.75 11.54
CA LEU A 8 5.00 -6.64 10.87
C LEU A 8 5.00 -7.36 9.52
N THR A 9 6.13 -7.37 8.82
CA THR A 9 6.24 -7.94 7.48
C THR A 9 6.31 -9.48 7.55
N ARG A 10 5.68 -10.15 6.60
CA ARG A 10 5.80 -11.60 6.43
C ARG A 10 7.27 -11.98 6.26
N PRO A 11 7.78 -12.99 6.98
CA PRO A 11 9.22 -13.34 6.95
C PRO A 11 9.74 -13.68 5.55
N ASN A 12 8.94 -14.36 4.76
CA ASN A 12 9.30 -14.71 3.37
C ASN A 12 9.39 -13.45 2.48
N VAL A 13 8.51 -12.46 2.69
CA VAL A 13 8.55 -11.19 1.95
C VAL A 13 9.76 -10.36 2.38
N TRP A 14 10.03 -10.29 3.69
CA TRP A 14 11.21 -9.60 4.19
C TRP A 14 12.54 -10.15 3.65
N ALA A 15 12.60 -11.47 3.41
CA ALA A 15 13.78 -12.15 2.89
C ALA A 15 13.93 -12.07 1.36
N LEU A 16 12.94 -11.52 0.64
CA LEU A 16 13.02 -11.39 -0.82
C LEU A 16 14.18 -10.46 -1.21
N LYS A 17 14.93 -10.91 -2.22
CA LYS A 17 15.86 -10.04 -2.93
C LYS A 17 15.06 -9.34 -4.03
N PRO A 18 15.07 -8.00 -4.09
CA PRO A 18 14.46 -7.28 -5.20
C PRO A 18 15.05 -7.76 -6.53
N TYR A 19 14.20 -7.85 -7.54
CA TYR A 19 14.69 -8.01 -8.90
C TYR A 19 15.42 -6.72 -9.31
N SER A 20 16.62 -6.85 -9.84
CA SER A 20 17.34 -5.75 -10.48
C SER A 20 17.47 -6.02 -11.98
N SER A 21 17.24 -5.00 -12.79
CA SER A 21 17.52 -5.07 -14.23
C SER A 21 18.98 -4.74 -14.51
N ALA A 22 19.48 -5.18 -15.68
CA ALA A 22 20.83 -4.80 -16.12
C ALA A 22 21.02 -3.27 -16.16
N ARG A 23 19.95 -2.54 -16.45
CA ARG A 23 19.93 -1.08 -16.44
C ARG A 23 20.07 -0.49 -15.04
N ASP A 24 19.49 -1.12 -14.02
CA ASP A 24 19.62 -0.68 -12.62
C ASP A 24 21.04 -0.93 -12.09
N GLU A 25 21.70 -1.96 -12.58
CA GLU A 25 23.07 -2.33 -12.20
C GLU A 25 24.14 -1.49 -12.91
N TYR A 26 23.76 -0.82 -14.02
CA TYR A 26 24.67 0.03 -14.77
C TYR A 26 24.86 1.38 -14.09
N SER A 27 26.05 1.64 -13.61
CA SER A 27 26.44 2.88 -12.92
C SER A 27 27.38 3.79 -13.76
N GLY A 28 27.44 3.58 -15.06
CA GLY A 28 28.33 4.31 -15.97
C GLY A 28 27.81 5.65 -16.46
N VAL A 29 28.56 6.27 -17.36
CA VAL A 29 28.18 7.48 -18.06
C VAL A 29 26.95 7.21 -18.94
N GLU A 30 26.17 8.24 -19.23
CA GLU A 30 24.96 8.18 -20.06
C GLU A 30 25.19 7.34 -21.34
N ALA A 31 24.45 6.24 -21.45
CA ALA A 31 24.59 5.34 -22.60
C ALA A 31 23.87 5.94 -23.81
N SER A 32 24.54 6.00 -24.95
CA SER A 32 23.95 6.44 -26.22
C SER A 32 23.13 5.34 -26.91
N VAL A 33 23.40 4.07 -26.59
CA VAL A 33 22.72 2.90 -27.15
C VAL A 33 22.37 1.92 -26.02
N PHE A 34 21.12 1.50 -25.96
CA PHE A 34 20.62 0.52 -24.98
C PHE A 34 20.37 -0.82 -25.67
N LEU A 35 21.09 -1.85 -25.24
CA LEU A 35 20.97 -3.24 -25.73
C LEU A 35 20.67 -4.22 -24.58
N ASP A 36 20.30 -3.69 -23.44
CA ASP A 36 20.10 -4.39 -22.18
C ASP A 36 18.70 -5.05 -22.03
N ALA A 37 17.76 -4.63 -22.89
CA ALA A 37 16.41 -5.15 -22.90
C ALA A 37 15.92 -5.32 -24.35
N ASN A 38 14.98 -6.25 -24.55
CA ASN A 38 14.39 -6.50 -25.85
C ASN A 38 13.31 -5.46 -26.19
N GLU A 39 13.72 -4.19 -26.29
CA GLU A 39 12.84 -3.05 -26.53
C GLU A 39 12.65 -2.80 -28.04
N ASN A 40 11.47 -2.30 -28.41
CA ASN A 40 11.23 -1.87 -29.78
C ASN A 40 12.01 -0.58 -30.08
N PRO A 41 12.86 -0.53 -31.10
CA PRO A 41 13.64 0.67 -31.43
C PRO A 41 12.81 1.79 -32.08
N TYR A 42 11.56 1.50 -32.48
CA TYR A 42 10.69 2.42 -33.20
C TYR A 42 9.60 3.00 -32.28
N HIS A 43 8.95 4.06 -32.74
CA HIS A 43 7.80 4.67 -32.07
C HIS A 43 8.09 5.36 -30.73
N ALA A 44 9.22 6.06 -30.62
CA ALA A 44 9.47 6.94 -29.48
C ALA A 44 8.28 7.93 -29.27
N PRO A 45 7.95 8.32 -28.03
CA PRO A 45 8.68 8.08 -26.79
C PRO A 45 8.19 6.86 -25.97
N TYR A 46 7.19 6.09 -26.46
CA TYR A 46 6.51 5.05 -25.69
C TYR A 46 7.03 3.63 -25.96
N ASN A 47 8.19 3.51 -26.60
CA ASN A 47 8.78 2.25 -27.04
C ASN A 47 9.73 1.63 -26.01
N ARG A 48 10.04 2.34 -24.93
CA ARG A 48 10.96 1.89 -23.87
C ARG A 48 10.20 1.43 -22.64
N TYR A 49 10.77 0.48 -21.90
CA TYR A 49 10.26 0.14 -20.59
C TYR A 49 10.33 1.36 -19.65
N PRO A 50 9.27 1.61 -18.87
CA PRO A 50 9.31 2.66 -17.86
C PRO A 50 10.31 2.34 -16.76
N ASP A 51 10.81 3.38 -16.08
CA ASP A 51 11.58 3.20 -14.84
C ASP A 51 10.74 2.47 -13.79
N PRO A 52 11.11 1.25 -13.36
CA PRO A 52 10.33 0.48 -12.39
C PRO A 52 10.27 1.16 -11.01
N LEU A 53 11.19 2.07 -10.73
CA LEU A 53 11.24 2.82 -9.47
C LEU A 53 10.54 4.18 -9.55
N GLN A 54 10.14 4.63 -10.76
CA GLN A 54 9.46 5.90 -11.05
C GLN A 54 10.16 7.12 -10.40
N LYS A 55 11.49 7.18 -10.46
CA LYS A 55 12.32 8.17 -9.76
C LYS A 55 11.94 9.61 -10.12
N GLU A 56 11.86 9.92 -11.40
CA GLU A 56 11.51 11.28 -11.87
C GLU A 56 10.12 11.70 -11.41
N LEU A 57 9.12 10.79 -11.51
CA LEU A 57 7.76 11.09 -11.09
C LEU A 57 7.67 11.27 -9.57
N LYS A 58 8.37 10.44 -8.79
CA LYS A 58 8.43 10.59 -7.32
C LYS A 58 9.11 11.89 -6.90
N ALA A 59 10.16 12.31 -7.61
CA ALA A 59 10.83 13.59 -7.36
C ALA A 59 9.89 14.80 -7.56
N LEU A 60 8.97 14.72 -8.54
CA LEU A 60 7.95 15.75 -8.77
C LEU A 60 6.84 15.73 -7.72
N ILE A 61 6.42 14.56 -7.27
CA ILE A 61 5.31 14.39 -6.29
C ILE A 61 5.76 14.73 -4.86
N ALA A 62 7.00 14.37 -4.50
CA ALA A 62 7.51 14.51 -3.13
C ALA A 62 7.34 15.93 -2.55
N PRO A 63 7.74 17.02 -3.23
CA PRO A 63 7.54 18.37 -2.71
C PRO A 63 6.06 18.77 -2.63
N ILE A 64 5.21 18.31 -3.55
CA ILE A 64 3.77 18.60 -3.55
C ILE A 64 3.10 17.97 -2.31
N LYS A 65 3.52 16.77 -1.95
CA LYS A 65 2.98 16.03 -0.79
C LYS A 65 3.75 16.28 0.50
N GLN A 66 4.83 17.04 0.47
CA GLN A 66 5.71 17.32 1.61
C GLN A 66 6.22 16.05 2.29
N VAL A 67 6.62 15.06 1.48
CA VAL A 67 7.18 13.77 1.90
C VAL A 67 8.47 13.48 1.16
N ARG A 68 9.26 12.52 1.63
CA ARG A 68 10.44 12.04 0.90
C ARG A 68 10.04 11.08 -0.22
N GLU A 69 10.80 11.00 -1.30
CA GLU A 69 10.56 10.09 -2.43
C GLU A 69 10.41 8.62 -1.98
N GLY A 70 11.23 8.17 -1.03
CA GLY A 70 11.16 6.83 -0.44
C GLY A 70 9.90 6.55 0.39
N GLN A 71 9.04 7.55 0.62
CA GLN A 71 7.74 7.41 1.27
C GLN A 71 6.58 7.37 0.28
N ILE A 72 6.88 7.34 -1.03
CA ILE A 72 5.89 7.32 -2.10
C ILE A 72 5.88 5.94 -2.75
N PHE A 73 4.73 5.31 -2.75
CA PHE A 73 4.39 4.18 -3.61
C PHE A 73 3.44 4.67 -4.69
N LEU A 74 3.70 4.32 -5.95
CA LEU A 74 2.84 4.62 -7.09
C LEU A 74 2.31 3.31 -7.67
N GLY A 75 1.00 3.19 -7.74
CA GLY A 75 0.32 2.00 -8.24
C GLY A 75 -0.90 2.36 -9.11
N ASN A 76 -1.58 1.35 -9.62
CA ASN A 76 -2.79 1.50 -10.41
C ASN A 76 -4.01 1.68 -9.50
N GLY A 77 -4.15 2.89 -8.95
CA GLY A 77 -5.17 3.23 -7.96
C GLY A 77 -4.84 2.71 -6.57
N SER A 78 -5.76 2.97 -5.62
CA SER A 78 -5.65 2.52 -4.24
C SER A 78 -5.78 0.99 -4.08
N ASP A 79 -6.48 0.34 -5.00
CA ASP A 79 -6.78 -1.09 -4.92
C ASP A 79 -5.52 -1.94 -4.98
N GLU A 80 -4.57 -1.57 -5.85
CA GLU A 80 -3.27 -2.24 -5.91
C GLU A 80 -2.49 -2.06 -4.60
N ALA A 81 -2.49 -0.85 -4.03
CA ALA A 81 -1.83 -0.58 -2.75
C ALA A 81 -2.49 -1.37 -1.60
N ILE A 82 -3.82 -1.46 -1.59
CA ILE A 82 -4.58 -2.23 -0.58
C ILE A 82 -4.22 -3.72 -0.69
N ASP A 83 -4.27 -4.31 -1.89
CA ASP A 83 -3.93 -5.73 -2.09
C ASP A 83 -2.48 -6.03 -1.67
N LEU A 84 -1.54 -5.13 -2.01
CA LEU A 84 -0.15 -5.27 -1.58
C LEU A 84 0.03 -5.23 -0.05
N ILE A 85 -0.76 -4.44 0.69
CA ILE A 85 -0.74 -4.45 2.16
C ILE A 85 -1.05 -5.86 2.67
N PHE A 86 -2.10 -6.50 2.16
CA PHE A 86 -2.42 -7.89 2.54
C PHE A 86 -1.27 -8.84 2.22
N ARG A 87 -0.74 -8.79 1.02
CA ARG A 87 0.35 -9.67 0.56
C ARG A 87 1.64 -9.49 1.35
N VAL A 88 1.95 -8.26 1.76
CA VAL A 88 3.20 -7.95 2.46
C VAL A 88 3.11 -8.28 3.94
N PHE A 89 2.00 -7.97 4.58
CA PHE A 89 1.89 -8.00 6.04
C PHE A 89 1.07 -9.16 6.60
N CYS A 90 0.06 -9.65 5.87
CA CYS A 90 -0.87 -10.64 6.40
C CYS A 90 -0.52 -12.06 5.96
N ARG A 91 -0.38 -12.97 6.91
CA ARG A 91 -0.28 -14.41 6.64
C ARG A 91 -1.71 -14.95 6.44
N PRO A 92 -1.99 -15.61 5.31
CA PRO A 92 -3.29 -16.24 5.06
C PRO A 92 -3.68 -17.17 6.23
N THR A 93 -4.95 -17.22 6.55
CA THR A 93 -5.54 -18.05 7.62
C THR A 93 -5.06 -17.79 9.06
N VAL A 94 -4.10 -16.87 9.26
CA VAL A 94 -3.46 -16.63 10.57
C VAL A 94 -3.69 -15.24 11.08
N ASP A 95 -3.45 -14.23 10.23
CA ASP A 95 -3.53 -12.82 10.59
C ASP A 95 -4.91 -12.23 10.24
N ASN A 96 -5.22 -11.07 10.79
CA ASN A 96 -6.46 -10.35 10.53
C ASN A 96 -6.21 -8.87 10.26
N VAL A 97 -7.25 -8.25 9.72
CA VAL A 97 -7.34 -6.79 9.59
C VAL A 97 -8.67 -6.32 10.16
N VAL A 98 -8.70 -5.06 10.58
CA VAL A 98 -9.90 -4.40 11.11
C VAL A 98 -10.28 -3.25 10.21
N ALA A 99 -11.56 -3.04 9.97
CA ALA A 99 -12.07 -1.88 9.26
C ALA A 99 -13.39 -1.39 9.84
N ILE A 100 -13.69 -0.13 9.59
CA ILE A 100 -15.01 0.43 9.85
C ILE A 100 -16.05 -0.18 8.89
N ASP A 101 -17.33 -0.22 9.27
CA ASP A 101 -18.42 -0.68 8.41
C ASP A 101 -19.65 0.22 8.59
N PRO A 102 -20.31 0.73 7.54
CA PRO A 102 -19.96 0.54 6.11
C PRO A 102 -18.72 1.35 5.67
N THR A 103 -17.93 0.77 4.76
CA THR A 103 -16.77 1.43 4.13
C THR A 103 -16.49 0.86 2.74
N TYR A 104 -15.37 1.26 2.14
CA TYR A 104 -14.97 0.84 0.80
C TYR A 104 -14.83 -0.67 0.66
N GLY A 105 -15.62 -1.25 -0.25
CA GLY A 105 -15.79 -2.70 -0.38
C GLY A 105 -14.52 -3.47 -0.74
N MET A 106 -13.52 -2.82 -1.38
CA MET A 106 -12.28 -3.50 -1.78
C MET A 106 -11.44 -4.00 -0.60
N TYR A 107 -11.60 -3.44 0.60
CA TYR A 107 -10.92 -3.98 1.78
C TYR A 107 -11.37 -5.43 2.06
N GLN A 108 -12.69 -5.69 2.01
CA GLN A 108 -13.23 -7.05 2.16
C GLN A 108 -12.78 -7.96 1.02
N VAL A 109 -12.89 -7.48 -0.24
CA VAL A 109 -12.49 -8.27 -1.40
C VAL A 109 -11.02 -8.68 -1.34
N CYS A 110 -10.13 -7.75 -0.99
CA CYS A 110 -8.70 -8.06 -0.85
C CYS A 110 -8.45 -9.03 0.32
N ALA A 111 -9.18 -8.91 1.43
CA ALA A 111 -9.08 -9.84 2.54
C ALA A 111 -9.48 -11.26 2.10
N ASP A 112 -10.63 -11.41 1.44
CA ASP A 112 -11.16 -12.68 0.97
C ASP A 112 -10.22 -13.35 -0.04
N VAL A 113 -9.70 -12.59 -1.03
CA VAL A 113 -8.74 -13.10 -2.03
C VAL A 113 -7.44 -13.58 -1.38
N ASN A 114 -7.00 -12.92 -0.30
CA ASN A 114 -5.77 -13.28 0.41
C ASN A 114 -5.99 -14.23 1.59
N ASP A 115 -7.23 -14.72 1.79
CA ASP A 115 -7.61 -15.64 2.89
C ASP A 115 -7.21 -15.08 4.27
N VAL A 116 -7.54 -13.80 4.50
CA VAL A 116 -7.26 -13.06 5.73
C VAL A 116 -8.56 -12.70 6.43
N GLU A 117 -8.66 -12.93 7.73
CA GLU A 117 -9.84 -12.57 8.52
C GLU A 117 -10.08 -11.06 8.46
N TYR A 118 -11.29 -10.67 8.07
CA TYR A 118 -11.72 -9.27 7.99
C TYR A 118 -12.73 -8.96 9.10
N ARG A 119 -12.34 -8.13 10.06
CA ARG A 119 -13.17 -7.73 11.21
C ARG A 119 -13.80 -6.37 10.98
N LYS A 120 -15.10 -6.31 11.12
CA LYS A 120 -15.92 -5.12 10.93
C LYS A 120 -16.25 -4.46 12.26
N VAL A 121 -16.09 -3.14 12.31
CA VAL A 121 -16.53 -2.31 13.45
C VAL A 121 -17.56 -1.31 12.94
N LEU A 122 -18.78 -1.45 13.38
CA LEU A 122 -19.88 -0.60 12.94
C LEU A 122 -19.67 0.85 13.33
N LEU A 123 -19.91 1.74 12.36
CA LEU A 123 -20.04 3.17 12.60
C LEU A 123 -21.28 3.47 13.43
N ASP A 124 -21.28 4.61 14.10
CA ASP A 124 -22.46 5.09 14.83
C ASP A 124 -23.52 5.70 13.88
N GLU A 125 -24.61 6.22 14.43
CA GLU A 125 -25.70 6.86 13.69
C GLU A 125 -25.29 8.12 12.90
N ASN A 126 -24.15 8.72 13.25
CA ASN A 126 -23.54 9.86 12.56
C ASN A 126 -22.40 9.45 11.61
N PHE A 127 -22.30 8.15 11.33
CA PHE A 127 -21.21 7.56 10.53
C PHE A 127 -19.82 7.88 11.06
N GLN A 128 -19.66 7.98 12.39
CA GLN A 128 -18.36 8.13 13.03
C GLN A 128 -17.95 6.81 13.69
N PHE A 129 -16.64 6.60 13.83
CA PHE A 129 -16.08 5.45 14.52
C PHE A 129 -15.58 5.83 15.91
N SER A 130 -15.43 4.83 16.79
CA SER A 130 -14.72 4.93 18.05
C SER A 130 -13.39 4.20 17.96
N ALA A 131 -12.30 4.89 18.27
CA ALA A 131 -10.97 4.27 18.36
C ALA A 131 -10.95 3.12 19.37
N GLU A 132 -11.65 3.26 20.50
CA GLU A 132 -11.75 2.22 21.51
C GLU A 132 -12.36 0.93 20.96
N LYS A 133 -13.45 1.03 20.17
CA LYS A 133 -14.07 -0.14 19.54
C LYS A 133 -13.16 -0.80 18.49
N LEU A 134 -12.41 0.02 17.70
CA LEU A 134 -11.44 -0.51 16.74
C LEU A 134 -10.30 -1.24 17.44
N LEU A 135 -9.76 -0.65 18.50
CA LEU A 135 -8.70 -1.27 19.28
C LEU A 135 -9.19 -2.53 20.02
N ALA A 136 -10.43 -2.54 20.51
CA ALA A 136 -11.03 -3.73 21.12
C ALA A 136 -11.28 -4.87 20.12
N ALA A 137 -11.50 -4.56 18.83
CA ALA A 137 -11.59 -5.54 17.75
C ALA A 137 -10.23 -6.03 17.25
N SER A 138 -9.16 -5.36 17.65
CA SER A 138 -7.79 -5.67 17.25
C SER A 138 -7.13 -6.59 18.28
N ASP A 139 -6.20 -7.42 17.82
CA ASP A 139 -5.39 -8.30 18.66
C ASP A 139 -3.92 -8.36 18.17
N GLU A 140 -3.14 -9.26 18.71
CA GLU A 140 -1.72 -9.45 18.34
C GLU A 140 -1.53 -9.90 16.88
N LYS A 141 -2.55 -10.49 16.26
CA LYS A 141 -2.56 -10.94 14.88
C LYS A 141 -3.04 -9.85 13.91
N THR A 142 -3.55 -8.74 14.41
CA THR A 142 -4.00 -7.63 13.58
C THR A 142 -2.81 -6.93 12.93
N LYS A 143 -2.83 -6.86 11.60
CA LYS A 143 -1.73 -6.29 10.79
C LYS A 143 -2.03 -4.91 10.28
N ALA A 144 -3.29 -4.61 10.01
CA ALA A 144 -3.71 -3.30 9.52
C ALA A 144 -5.11 -2.93 10.04
N ILE A 145 -5.33 -1.63 10.18
CA ILE A 145 -6.64 -1.02 10.40
C ILE A 145 -6.91 -0.11 9.21
N PHE A 146 -8.02 -0.35 8.51
CA PHE A 146 -8.41 0.46 7.35
C PHE A 146 -9.43 1.53 7.74
N LEU A 147 -9.07 2.79 7.51
CA LEU A 147 -9.89 3.97 7.72
C LEU A 147 -10.00 4.75 6.41
N CYS A 148 -11.18 4.76 5.82
CA CYS A 148 -11.46 5.53 4.62
C CYS A 148 -11.95 6.94 5.00
N SER A 149 -11.22 7.99 4.59
CA SER A 149 -11.63 9.37 4.89
C SER A 149 -11.24 10.31 3.75
N PRO A 150 -12.20 10.96 3.07
CA PRO A 150 -13.65 10.84 3.24
C PRO A 150 -14.12 9.40 3.03
N ASN A 151 -15.09 8.93 3.85
CA ASN A 151 -15.55 7.56 3.77
C ASN A 151 -16.43 7.31 2.54
N ASN A 152 -16.25 6.17 1.91
CA ASN A 152 -17.12 5.67 0.85
C ASN A 152 -17.90 4.46 1.42
N PRO A 153 -19.27 4.46 1.42
CA PRO A 153 -20.15 5.34 0.66
C PRO A 153 -20.72 6.54 1.42
N THR A 154 -20.40 6.75 2.69
CA THR A 154 -21.09 7.71 3.55
C THR A 154 -20.73 9.18 3.26
N GLY A 155 -19.59 9.44 2.61
CA GLY A 155 -19.16 10.76 2.13
C GLY A 155 -18.62 11.71 3.21
N ASN A 156 -18.64 11.33 4.47
CA ASN A 156 -18.18 12.15 5.58
C ASN A 156 -16.70 11.97 5.88
N ASN A 157 -16.08 12.98 6.44
CA ASN A 157 -14.75 12.86 7.03
C ASN A 157 -14.81 12.19 8.39
N LEU A 158 -13.86 11.33 8.68
CA LEU A 158 -13.69 10.73 9.98
C LEU A 158 -13.09 11.74 10.99
N CYS A 159 -13.47 11.60 12.25
CA CYS A 159 -12.98 12.48 13.31
C CYS A 159 -11.47 12.31 13.51
N ARG A 160 -10.70 13.37 13.22
CA ARG A 160 -9.23 13.33 13.34
C ARG A 160 -8.75 12.99 14.75
N LYS A 161 -9.44 13.47 15.80
CA LYS A 161 -9.09 13.15 17.19
C LYS A 161 -9.21 11.67 17.52
N GLU A 162 -10.14 10.96 16.86
CA GLU A 162 -10.27 9.50 17.00
C GLU A 162 -9.16 8.76 16.23
N ILE A 163 -8.73 9.29 15.07
CA ILE A 163 -7.62 8.71 14.31
C ILE A 163 -6.28 8.83 15.05
N GLU A 164 -6.09 9.91 15.82
CA GLU A 164 -4.85 10.20 16.55
C GLU A 164 -4.70 9.44 17.88
N LYS A 165 -5.75 8.74 18.35
CA LYS A 165 -5.69 7.84 19.52
C LYS A 165 -5.01 6.52 19.19
#